data_57bc8a2c40cfc24bd6f6e22a4b641c19
#
_entry.id   57bc8a2c40cfc24bd6f6e22a4b641c19
#
_cell.length_a   1.000
_cell.length_b   1.000
_cell.length_c   1.000
_cell.angle_alpha   90.00
_cell.angle_beta   90.00
_cell.angle_gamma   90.00
#
_symmetry.space_group_name_H-M   'P 1'
#
loop_
_entity.id
_entity.type
_entity.pdbx_description
1 polymer ?
#
loop_
_entity_poly.entity_id
_entity_poly.type
_entity_poly.pdbx_seq_one_letter_code
_entity_poly.pdbx_strand_id
1 'polypeptide(L)'
;PTLFRSVFTDEVQMLTSVEVGQGGVWLMCPPKLLFIPDRNGDLVPDGEPEVMLDGFDVARGNYHNFANGLRWGPDGWLYGRCGHSCPGRIGVPGTPDELRYPIDGGIWRYHPKRKVVEVLAHGTVNPWGHDWDEHGELFFINTVIGHMWHLIPGAHYRESGSGASQNPLIYERMSQHADHFHFDTNLAWHK
;
A
#
# COMPACT_ATOMS: atom_id res chain seq x y z
N PRO A 1 -18.46 27.55 14.90
CA PRO A 1 -18.11 26.22 15.44
C PRO A 1 -16.62 26.17 15.63
N THR A 2 -16.19 26.04 16.89
CA THR A 2 -14.77 25.85 17.20
C THR A 2 -14.42 24.45 16.78
N LEU A 3 -13.65 24.30 15.70
CA LEU A 3 -13.08 23.03 15.33
C LEU A 3 -12.05 22.67 16.41
N PHE A 4 -12.40 21.75 17.27
CA PHE A 4 -11.42 21.11 18.15
C PHE A 4 -10.44 20.34 17.28
N ARG A 5 -9.18 20.71 17.34
CA ARG A 5 -8.09 19.95 16.75
C ARG A 5 -7.19 19.50 17.89
N SER A 6 -6.94 18.22 17.97
CA SER A 6 -5.91 17.65 18.82
C SER A 6 -4.86 16.96 17.93
N VAL A 7 -3.61 16.94 18.38
CA VAL A 7 -2.56 16.15 17.79
C VAL A 7 -2.59 14.78 18.45
N PHE A 8 -2.77 13.73 17.66
CA PHE A 8 -2.73 12.37 18.16
C PHE A 8 -1.29 11.91 18.41
N THR A 9 -0.40 12.19 17.46
CA THR A 9 1.05 11.99 17.58
C THR A 9 1.79 12.93 16.63
N ASP A 10 3.00 13.34 17.00
CA ASP A 10 3.94 14.11 16.19
C ASP A 10 5.34 13.46 16.12
N GLU A 11 5.48 12.26 16.68
CA GLU A 11 6.75 11.54 16.81
C GLU A 11 7.05 10.58 15.64
N VAL A 12 6.29 10.69 14.54
CA VAL A 12 6.46 9.82 13.37
C VAL A 12 7.09 10.57 12.20
N GLN A 13 7.87 9.84 11.40
CA GLN A 13 8.50 10.36 10.18
C GLN A 13 7.96 9.66 8.95
N MET A 14 8.00 10.36 7.82
CA MET A 14 7.56 9.82 6.51
C MET A 14 6.14 9.25 6.51
N LEU A 15 5.21 9.90 7.20
CA LEU A 15 3.82 9.46 7.23
C LEU A 15 3.20 9.58 5.82
N THR A 16 2.91 8.44 5.21
CA THR A 16 2.31 8.36 3.86
C THR A 16 0.84 7.98 3.88
N SER A 17 0.35 7.42 4.97
CA SER A 17 -1.06 7.08 5.13
C SER A 17 -1.45 6.86 6.58
N VAL A 18 -2.70 7.16 6.89
CA VAL A 18 -3.34 6.94 8.19
C VAL A 18 -4.65 6.18 7.98
N GLU A 19 -4.92 5.24 8.86
CA GLU A 19 -6.20 4.52 8.91
C GLU A 19 -6.58 4.28 10.37
N VAL A 20 -7.87 4.34 10.68
CA VAL A 20 -8.38 4.14 12.06
C VAL A 20 -9.18 2.86 12.10
N GLY A 21 -8.97 2.07 13.13
CA GLY A 21 -9.74 0.84 13.33
C GLY A 21 -9.03 -0.21 14.19
N GLN A 22 -9.78 -1.23 14.55
CA GLN A 22 -9.28 -2.34 15.36
C GLN A 22 -8.64 -1.89 16.69
N GLY A 23 -9.18 -0.82 17.30
CA GLY A 23 -8.76 -0.31 18.61
C GLY A 23 -7.56 0.62 18.59
N GLY A 24 -7.33 1.32 17.49
CA GLY A 24 -6.28 2.33 17.41
C GLY A 24 -6.08 2.92 16.02
N VAL A 25 -4.93 3.54 15.85
CA VAL A 25 -4.53 4.26 14.64
C VAL A 25 -3.37 3.53 13.97
N TRP A 26 -3.51 3.29 12.68
CA TRP A 26 -2.54 2.62 11.82
C TRP A 26 -1.84 3.65 10.95
N LEU A 27 -0.52 3.65 10.97
CA LEU A 27 0.31 4.64 10.31
C LEU A 27 1.28 3.95 9.36
N MET A 28 1.17 4.27 8.07
CA MET A 28 2.19 3.86 7.12
C MET A 28 3.34 4.87 7.15
N CYS A 29 4.44 4.46 7.72
CA CYS A 29 5.66 5.26 7.89
C CYS A 29 6.84 4.45 7.35
N PRO A 30 7.03 4.36 6.01
CA PRO A 30 8.12 3.54 5.47
C PRO A 30 9.45 3.80 6.17
N PRO A 31 10.20 2.75 6.53
CA PRO A 31 10.04 1.35 6.16
C PRO A 31 9.07 0.53 7.02
N LYS A 32 8.20 1.14 7.81
CA LYS A 32 7.37 0.45 8.82
C LYS A 32 5.89 0.75 8.67
N LEU A 33 5.08 -0.23 8.99
CA LEU A 33 3.68 -0.07 9.37
C LEU A 33 3.61 -0.04 10.90
N LEU A 34 3.07 1.04 11.44
CA LEU A 34 2.93 1.25 12.89
C LEU A 34 1.46 1.14 13.30
N PHE A 35 1.26 0.70 14.53
CA PHE A 35 -0.03 0.74 15.21
C PHE A 35 0.13 1.48 16.55
N ILE A 36 -0.75 2.43 16.82
CA ILE A 36 -0.84 3.13 18.09
C ILE A 36 -2.19 2.82 18.72
N PRO A 37 -2.24 2.17 19.90
CA PRO A 37 -3.50 1.82 20.51
C PRO A 37 -4.29 3.06 20.98
N ASP A 38 -5.59 3.02 20.77
CA ASP A 38 -6.59 3.95 21.28
C ASP A 38 -7.86 3.12 21.50
N ARG A 39 -7.92 2.44 22.65
CA ARG A 39 -8.91 1.40 22.92
C ARG A 39 -10.27 1.94 23.29
N ASN A 40 -10.31 3.15 23.83
CA ASN A 40 -11.52 3.83 24.26
C ASN A 40 -12.05 4.82 23.24
N GLY A 41 -11.26 5.15 22.19
CA GLY A 41 -11.63 6.05 21.10
C GLY A 41 -11.68 7.51 21.52
N ASP A 42 -10.91 7.92 22.52
CA ASP A 42 -10.88 9.30 23.01
C ASP A 42 -9.89 10.19 22.28
N LEU A 43 -9.21 9.65 21.28
CA LEU A 43 -8.18 10.31 20.47
C LEU A 43 -6.91 10.67 21.26
N VAL A 44 -6.65 9.92 22.31
CA VAL A 44 -5.40 9.96 23.09
C VAL A 44 -4.73 8.58 23.01
N PRO A 45 -3.46 8.50 22.64
CA PRO A 45 -2.76 7.21 22.60
C PRO A 45 -2.78 6.48 23.95
N ASP A 46 -3.12 5.20 23.94
CA ASP A 46 -3.09 4.31 25.10
C ASP A 46 -1.72 3.62 25.28
N GLY A 47 -0.75 3.92 24.45
CA GLY A 47 0.58 3.33 24.50
C GLY A 47 1.50 3.79 23.38
N GLU A 48 2.72 3.27 23.41
CA GLU A 48 3.75 3.57 22.40
C GLU A 48 3.42 2.94 21.04
N PRO A 49 3.95 3.51 19.93
CA PRO A 49 3.82 2.92 18.61
C PRO A 49 4.41 1.51 18.52
N GLU A 50 3.63 0.56 18.08
CA GLU A 50 4.05 -0.82 17.83
C GLU A 50 4.36 -1.02 16.33
N VAL A 51 5.49 -1.68 16.01
CA VAL A 51 5.81 -2.04 14.63
C VAL A 51 5.07 -3.32 14.26
N MET A 52 4.14 -3.22 13.31
CA MET A 52 3.33 -4.35 12.85
C MET A 52 3.92 -5.06 11.63
N LEU A 53 4.48 -4.29 10.70
CA LEU A 53 5.26 -4.76 9.56
C LEU A 53 6.50 -3.89 9.38
N ASP A 54 7.53 -4.46 8.81
CA ASP A 54 8.71 -3.75 8.35
C ASP A 54 9.19 -4.28 6.98
N GLY A 55 10.28 -3.71 6.46
CA GLY A 55 10.88 -4.15 5.20
C GLY A 55 10.34 -3.48 3.95
N PHE A 56 9.57 -2.39 4.08
CA PHE A 56 9.28 -1.51 2.95
C PHE A 56 10.52 -0.64 2.69
N ASP A 57 11.09 -0.76 1.51
CA ASP A 57 12.30 0.00 1.19
C ASP A 57 11.98 1.48 0.97
N VAL A 58 12.98 2.33 1.20
CA VAL A 58 12.93 3.76 0.95
C VAL A 58 14.07 4.12 0.03
N ALA A 59 13.76 4.31 -1.25
CA ALA A 59 14.77 4.64 -2.24
C ALA A 59 15.38 6.02 -1.99
N ARG A 60 16.69 6.09 -1.83
CA ARG A 60 17.41 7.34 -1.51
C ARG A 60 17.34 8.41 -2.59
N GLY A 61 17.13 8.04 -3.84
CA GLY A 61 17.08 8.94 -4.97
C GLY A 61 15.67 9.24 -5.51
N ASN A 62 14.65 8.63 -4.94
CA ASN A 62 13.30 8.74 -5.45
C ASN A 62 12.30 8.74 -4.29
N TYR A 63 11.93 9.94 -3.84
CA TYR A 63 11.04 10.14 -2.70
C TYR A 63 9.56 10.18 -3.08
N HIS A 64 9.15 9.37 -4.03
CA HIS A 64 7.74 9.14 -4.34
C HIS A 64 7.50 7.65 -4.62
N ASN A 65 6.26 7.25 -4.78
CA ASN A 65 5.86 5.85 -4.96
C ASN A 65 6.07 4.95 -3.73
N PHE A 66 6.13 5.52 -2.56
CA PHE A 66 6.27 4.76 -1.31
C PHE A 66 5.07 3.86 -1.03
N ALA A 67 5.26 2.95 -0.07
CA ALA A 67 4.14 2.27 0.55
C ALA A 67 3.16 3.30 1.14
N ASN A 68 1.87 3.17 0.81
CA ASN A 68 0.83 4.13 1.14
C ASN A 68 -0.57 3.50 1.12
N GLY A 69 -1.59 4.33 1.34
CA GLY A 69 -2.97 4.01 1.05
C GLY A 69 -3.55 2.91 1.91
N LEU A 70 -3.36 3.00 3.22
CA LEU A 70 -4.03 2.10 4.16
C LEU A 70 -5.55 2.23 4.05
N ARG A 71 -6.25 1.10 4.05
CA ARG A 71 -7.70 1.03 4.06
C ARG A 71 -8.18 -0.33 4.55
N TRP A 72 -9.21 -0.34 5.40
CA TRP A 72 -9.86 -1.57 5.80
C TRP A 72 -10.70 -2.16 4.68
N GLY A 73 -10.44 -3.41 4.37
CA GLY A 73 -11.29 -4.18 3.47
C GLY A 73 -12.54 -4.72 4.13
N PRO A 74 -13.54 -5.10 3.33
CA PRO A 74 -14.79 -5.68 3.83
C PRO A 74 -14.58 -7.02 4.56
N ASP A 75 -13.44 -7.65 4.35
CA ASP A 75 -12.99 -8.90 4.98
C ASP A 75 -12.23 -8.70 6.31
N GLY A 76 -12.07 -7.44 6.74
CA GLY A 76 -11.40 -7.08 7.99
C GLY A 76 -9.86 -7.10 7.92
N TRP A 77 -9.28 -7.22 6.73
CA TRP A 77 -7.86 -7.01 6.53
C TRP A 77 -7.54 -5.53 6.30
N LEU A 78 -6.36 -5.12 6.71
CA LEU A 78 -5.80 -3.83 6.36
C LEU A 78 -5.04 -3.94 5.04
N TYR A 79 -5.48 -3.22 4.04
CA TYR A 79 -4.84 -3.17 2.72
C TYR A 79 -3.92 -1.97 2.60
N GLY A 80 -2.90 -2.12 1.77
CA GLY A 80 -1.99 -1.05 1.40
C GLY A 80 -1.42 -1.26 0.01
N ARG A 81 -0.75 -0.24 -0.47
CA ARG A 81 -0.17 -0.17 -1.82
C ARG A 81 1.31 0.15 -1.75
N CYS A 82 2.04 -0.22 -2.78
CA CYS A 82 3.44 0.11 -2.94
C CYS A 82 3.72 0.42 -4.42
N GLY A 83 4.42 1.50 -4.69
CA GLY A 83 4.88 1.79 -6.04
C GLY A 83 6.20 1.10 -6.37
N HIS A 84 6.55 1.06 -7.66
CA HIS A 84 7.68 0.30 -8.18
C HIS A 84 9.06 0.84 -7.76
N SER A 85 9.12 2.04 -7.21
CA SER A 85 10.38 2.64 -6.73
C SER A 85 10.68 2.33 -5.28
N CYS A 86 9.85 1.56 -4.64
CA CYS A 86 9.97 1.15 -3.25
C CYS A 86 9.93 -0.37 -3.13
N PRO A 87 10.93 -1.05 -3.69
CA PRO A 87 11.04 -2.49 -3.49
C PRO A 87 11.22 -2.79 -2.00
N GLY A 88 10.98 -4.03 -1.62
CA GLY A 88 11.17 -4.44 -0.25
C GLY A 88 10.98 -5.93 -0.06
N ARG A 89 11.21 -6.37 1.16
CA ARG A 89 10.88 -7.70 1.63
C ARG A 89 10.10 -7.56 2.93
N ILE A 90 8.78 -7.49 2.78
CA ILE A 90 7.89 -7.17 3.89
C ILE A 90 7.59 -8.37 4.77
N GLY A 91 7.49 -8.14 6.06
CA GLY A 91 7.16 -9.16 7.05
C GLY A 91 6.85 -8.58 8.42
N VAL A 92 6.37 -9.44 9.30
CA VAL A 92 6.26 -9.12 10.72
C VAL A 92 7.68 -8.99 11.30
N PRO A 93 7.94 -8.06 12.22
CA PRO A 93 9.25 -7.93 12.85
C PRO A 93 9.79 -9.25 13.37
N GLY A 94 11.07 -9.52 13.10
CA GLY A 94 11.72 -10.78 13.47
C GLY A 94 11.56 -11.92 12.47
N THR A 95 10.75 -11.76 11.41
CA THR A 95 10.68 -12.75 10.33
C THR A 95 12.03 -12.82 9.60
N PRO A 96 12.64 -14.01 9.46
CA PRO A 96 13.85 -14.20 8.66
C PRO A 96 13.66 -13.72 7.22
N ASP A 97 14.71 -13.20 6.60
CA ASP A 97 14.61 -12.56 5.29
C ASP A 97 14.10 -13.51 4.19
N GLU A 98 14.50 -14.75 4.25
CA GLU A 98 14.07 -15.80 3.31
C GLU A 98 12.57 -16.14 3.37
N LEU A 99 11.92 -15.80 4.50
CA LEU A 99 10.48 -16.01 4.72
C LEU A 99 9.64 -14.73 4.51
N ARG A 100 10.30 -13.62 4.18
CA ARG A 100 9.61 -12.37 3.89
C ARG A 100 9.09 -12.34 2.45
N TYR A 101 8.02 -11.62 2.23
CA TYR A 101 7.40 -11.45 0.92
C TYR A 101 8.08 -10.32 0.13
N PRO A 102 8.66 -10.60 -1.04
CA PRO A 102 9.18 -9.55 -1.91
C PRO A 102 8.04 -8.70 -2.45
N ILE A 103 8.25 -7.40 -2.52
CA ILE A 103 7.34 -6.44 -3.13
C ILE A 103 8.15 -5.40 -3.91
N ASP A 104 7.70 -5.08 -5.13
CA ASP A 104 8.23 -4.02 -5.98
C ASP A 104 7.07 -3.52 -6.86
N GLY A 105 6.32 -2.59 -6.31
CA GLY A 105 5.00 -2.26 -6.79
C GLY A 105 3.94 -3.32 -6.46
N GLY A 106 2.70 -2.89 -6.30
CA GLY A 106 1.57 -3.78 -6.08
C GLY A 106 0.72 -3.47 -4.87
N ILE A 107 -0.10 -4.43 -4.55
CA ILE A 107 -1.08 -4.36 -3.47
C ILE A 107 -0.80 -5.47 -2.46
N TRP A 108 -0.76 -5.10 -1.21
CA TRP A 108 -0.57 -6.01 -0.08
C TRP A 108 -1.70 -5.85 0.94
N ARG A 109 -1.85 -6.85 1.82
CA ARG A 109 -2.76 -6.76 2.96
C ARG A 109 -2.18 -7.39 4.21
N TYR A 110 -2.64 -6.93 5.36
CA TYR A 110 -2.22 -7.41 6.67
C TYR A 110 -3.43 -7.76 7.54
N HIS A 111 -3.39 -8.90 8.21
CA HIS A 111 -4.42 -9.31 9.15
C HIS A 111 -3.94 -9.13 10.61
N PRO A 112 -4.46 -8.13 11.36
CA PRO A 112 -3.93 -7.77 12.66
C PRO A 112 -3.95 -8.90 13.70
N LYS A 113 -5.07 -9.60 13.78
CA LYS A 113 -5.23 -10.68 14.77
C LYS A 113 -4.39 -11.92 14.48
N ARG A 114 -4.23 -12.26 13.19
CA ARG A 114 -3.42 -13.41 12.76
C ARG A 114 -1.96 -13.08 12.59
N LYS A 115 -1.62 -11.80 12.55
CA LYS A 115 -0.26 -11.29 12.27
C LYS A 115 0.33 -11.86 10.97
N VAL A 116 -0.49 -11.89 9.93
CA VAL A 116 -0.12 -12.41 8.61
C VAL A 116 -0.16 -11.29 7.60
N VAL A 117 0.86 -11.20 6.75
CA VAL A 117 0.91 -10.31 5.60
C VAL A 117 0.86 -11.14 4.32
N GLU A 118 0.20 -10.62 3.31
CA GLU A 118 0.12 -11.21 1.96
C GLU A 118 0.37 -10.13 0.92
N VAL A 119 1.14 -10.44 -0.12
CA VAL A 119 1.21 -9.64 -1.34
C VAL A 119 0.20 -10.20 -2.32
N LEU A 120 -0.86 -9.44 -2.59
CA LEU A 120 -1.98 -9.89 -3.41
C LEU A 120 -1.69 -9.79 -4.90
N ALA A 121 -0.99 -8.75 -5.30
CA ALA A 121 -0.64 -8.52 -6.69
C ALA A 121 0.67 -7.75 -6.78
N HIS A 122 1.39 -7.96 -7.87
CA HIS A 122 2.68 -7.34 -8.15
C HIS A 122 2.59 -6.38 -9.33
N GLY A 123 3.60 -5.56 -9.49
CA GLY A 123 3.68 -4.59 -10.58
C GLY A 123 2.94 -3.32 -10.27
N THR A 124 2.46 -2.65 -11.32
CA THR A 124 1.99 -1.27 -11.27
C THR A 124 3.14 -0.26 -11.16
N VAL A 125 2.85 1.02 -11.39
CA VAL A 125 3.87 2.08 -11.29
C VAL A 125 3.73 2.83 -9.98
N ASN A 126 2.57 3.38 -9.75
CA ASN A 126 2.32 4.28 -8.65
C ASN A 126 0.82 4.26 -8.28
N PRO A 127 0.37 3.21 -7.59
CA PRO A 127 -1.04 3.10 -7.21
C PRO A 127 -1.39 4.13 -6.13
N TRP A 128 -2.46 4.91 -6.37
CA TRP A 128 -2.87 6.02 -5.49
C TRP A 128 -4.26 5.90 -4.91
N GLY A 129 -5.08 4.99 -5.37
CA GLY A 129 -6.41 4.75 -4.83
C GLY A 129 -6.80 3.30 -4.97
N HIS A 130 -7.55 2.78 -4.04
CA HIS A 130 -8.24 1.51 -4.17
C HIS A 130 -9.53 1.53 -3.38
N ASP A 131 -10.51 0.79 -3.87
CA ASP A 131 -11.80 0.62 -3.23
C ASP A 131 -12.45 -0.68 -3.73
N TRP A 132 -13.52 -1.08 -3.05
CA TRP A 132 -14.28 -2.27 -3.39
C TRP A 132 -15.63 -1.88 -3.96
N ASP A 133 -16.11 -2.68 -4.89
CA ASP A 133 -17.48 -2.61 -5.34
C ASP A 133 -18.45 -3.30 -4.35
N GLU A 134 -19.72 -3.31 -4.69
CA GLU A 134 -20.77 -3.91 -3.87
C GLU A 134 -20.68 -5.44 -3.76
N HIS A 135 -19.87 -6.08 -4.60
CA HIS A 135 -19.62 -7.52 -4.60
C HIS A 135 -18.33 -7.89 -3.86
N GLY A 136 -17.56 -6.89 -3.39
CA GLY A 136 -16.29 -7.08 -2.71
C GLY A 136 -15.10 -7.24 -3.65
N GLU A 137 -15.27 -6.94 -4.95
CA GLU A 137 -14.19 -6.91 -5.92
C GLU A 137 -13.37 -5.63 -5.74
N LEU A 138 -12.06 -5.78 -5.63
CA LEU A 138 -11.16 -4.66 -5.41
C LEU A 138 -10.70 -4.05 -6.73
N PHE A 139 -10.87 -2.75 -6.84
CA PHE A 139 -10.33 -1.94 -7.92
C PHE A 139 -9.30 -0.96 -7.40
N PHE A 140 -8.29 -0.66 -8.21
CA PHE A 140 -7.30 0.35 -7.88
C PHE A 140 -6.98 1.22 -9.07
N ILE A 141 -6.53 2.43 -8.79
CA ILE A 141 -6.05 3.38 -9.78
C ILE A 141 -4.55 3.54 -9.69
N ASN A 142 -3.96 3.85 -10.83
CA ASN A 142 -2.53 4.10 -10.95
C ASN A 142 -2.30 5.51 -11.45
N THR A 143 -1.23 6.14 -10.99
CA THR A 143 -0.83 7.46 -11.47
C THR A 143 0.21 7.31 -12.55
N VAL A 144 0.00 8.05 -13.61
CA VAL A 144 0.75 8.22 -14.84
C VAL A 144 0.33 7.24 -15.92
N ILE A 145 0.42 5.94 -15.74
CA ILE A 145 0.16 4.96 -16.79
C ILE A 145 -0.87 3.94 -16.33
N GLY A 146 -1.83 3.69 -17.24
CA GLY A 146 -3.00 2.89 -16.95
C GLY A 146 -3.82 3.57 -15.86
N HIS A 147 -5.12 3.57 -15.98
CA HIS A 147 -5.91 4.37 -15.05
C HIS A 147 -6.61 3.51 -14.00
N MET A 148 -7.35 2.52 -14.42
CA MET A 148 -8.10 1.65 -13.53
C MET A 148 -7.82 0.18 -13.78
N TRP A 149 -7.71 -0.55 -12.70
CA TRP A 149 -7.35 -1.96 -12.67
C TRP A 149 -8.29 -2.72 -11.74
N HIS A 150 -8.77 -3.86 -12.19
CA HIS A 150 -9.39 -4.83 -11.32
C HIS A 150 -8.29 -5.67 -10.67
N LEU A 151 -8.29 -5.78 -9.35
CA LEU A 151 -7.31 -6.60 -8.66
C LEU A 151 -7.69 -8.08 -8.73
N ILE A 152 -6.79 -8.85 -9.28
CA ILE A 152 -6.88 -10.32 -9.29
C ILE A 152 -5.74 -10.85 -8.42
N PRO A 153 -6.02 -11.56 -7.33
CA PRO A 153 -4.98 -12.12 -6.47
C PRO A 153 -4.01 -13.00 -7.25
N GLY A 154 -2.71 -12.77 -7.05
CA GLY A 154 -1.64 -13.45 -7.78
C GLY A 154 -1.25 -12.80 -9.11
N ALA A 155 -1.98 -11.80 -9.58
CA ALA A 155 -1.67 -11.12 -10.83
C ALA A 155 -0.36 -10.32 -10.76
N HIS A 156 0.26 -10.16 -11.92
CA HIS A 156 1.33 -9.19 -12.14
C HIS A 156 0.87 -8.18 -13.19
N TYR A 157 0.76 -6.94 -12.79
CA TYR A 157 0.31 -5.87 -13.66
C TYR A 157 1.47 -5.23 -14.41
N ARG A 158 1.16 -4.72 -15.61
CA ARG A 158 2.14 -4.04 -16.43
C ARG A 158 2.66 -2.78 -15.74
N GLU A 159 3.95 -2.60 -15.80
CA GLU A 159 4.67 -1.42 -15.33
C GLU A 159 5.12 -0.57 -16.52
N SER A 160 5.41 0.71 -16.28
CA SER A 160 6.16 1.52 -17.23
C SER A 160 7.65 1.32 -17.00
N GLY A 161 8.33 0.76 -17.98
CA GLY A 161 9.76 0.53 -17.90
C GLY A 161 10.12 -0.94 -17.64
N SER A 162 11.38 -1.16 -17.29
CA SER A 162 12.00 -2.48 -17.19
C SER A 162 11.93 -3.07 -15.79
N GLY A 163 10.86 -2.86 -15.06
CA GLY A 163 10.68 -3.47 -13.74
C GLY A 163 10.88 -4.98 -13.81
N ALA A 164 11.73 -5.51 -12.95
CA ALA A 164 11.91 -6.95 -12.86
C ALA A 164 10.62 -7.60 -12.36
N SER A 165 10.20 -8.68 -13.00
CA SER A 165 9.06 -9.44 -12.51
C SER A 165 9.38 -10.04 -11.15
N GLN A 166 8.56 -9.75 -10.16
CA GLN A 166 8.68 -10.34 -8.83
C GLN A 166 7.99 -11.69 -8.71
N ASN A 167 7.09 -12.00 -9.62
CA ASN A 167 6.42 -13.29 -9.65
C ASN A 167 6.90 -14.13 -10.86
N PRO A 168 7.80 -15.10 -10.65
CA PRO A 168 8.32 -15.93 -11.74
C PRO A 168 7.30 -16.92 -12.30
N LEU A 169 6.13 -17.06 -11.68
CA LEU A 169 5.11 -18.02 -12.07
C LEU A 169 4.07 -17.44 -13.03
N ILE A 170 4.13 -16.15 -13.33
CA ILE A 170 3.19 -15.54 -14.26
C ILE A 170 3.52 -15.88 -15.70
N TYR A 171 2.47 -16.11 -16.48
CA TYR A 171 2.59 -16.31 -17.92
C TYR A 171 2.62 -14.97 -18.67
N GLU A 172 1.75 -14.04 -18.30
CA GLU A 172 1.61 -12.75 -18.95
C GLU A 172 1.29 -11.65 -17.94
N ARG A 173 1.79 -10.44 -18.20
CA ARG A 173 1.46 -9.26 -17.41
C ARG A 173 0.11 -8.69 -17.83
N MET A 174 -0.72 -8.42 -16.85
CA MET A 174 -2.05 -7.86 -17.09
C MET A 174 -1.99 -6.38 -17.49
N SER A 175 -2.78 -6.02 -18.47
CA SER A 175 -3.01 -4.63 -18.86
C SER A 175 -4.06 -3.98 -17.95
N GLN A 176 -4.15 -2.64 -18.01
CA GLN A 176 -5.20 -1.90 -17.30
C GLN A 176 -6.59 -2.31 -17.81
N HIS A 177 -7.57 -2.18 -16.91
CA HIS A 177 -8.97 -2.45 -17.23
C HIS A 177 -9.62 -1.29 -17.98
N ALA A 178 -9.28 -0.05 -17.57
CA ALA A 178 -9.72 1.17 -18.25
C ALA A 178 -8.64 2.24 -18.16
N ASP A 179 -8.68 3.17 -19.10
CA ASP A 179 -7.79 4.32 -19.12
C ASP A 179 -8.61 5.62 -19.26
N HIS A 180 -8.02 6.75 -18.90
CA HIS A 180 -8.64 8.05 -19.10
C HIS A 180 -8.43 8.55 -20.54
N PHE A 181 -9.28 9.46 -20.96
CA PHE A 181 -9.13 10.10 -22.26
C PHE A 181 -7.97 11.12 -22.23
N HIS A 182 -7.06 11.01 -23.16
CA HIS A 182 -5.95 11.91 -23.33
C HIS A 182 -6.34 13.05 -24.31
N PHE A 183 -6.56 14.25 -23.79
CA PHE A 183 -6.92 15.42 -24.57
C PHE A 183 -5.73 15.99 -25.38
N ASP A 184 -4.54 15.65 -24.97
CA ASP A 184 -3.31 16.16 -25.54
C ASP A 184 -2.52 15.01 -26.18
N THR A 185 -2.09 15.23 -27.40
CA THR A 185 -1.14 14.35 -28.08
C THR A 185 0.29 14.53 -27.60
N ASN A 186 0.51 15.43 -26.64
CA ASN A 186 1.80 15.61 -26.04
C ASN A 186 2.13 14.41 -25.13
N LEU A 187 2.77 13.46 -25.73
CA LEU A 187 3.11 12.16 -25.17
C LEU A 187 4.21 12.22 -24.08
N ALA A 188 4.40 13.35 -23.41
CA ALA A 188 5.43 13.49 -22.38
C ALA A 188 5.29 12.47 -21.26
N TRP A 189 4.07 12.05 -20.99
CA TRP A 189 3.75 11.05 -19.95
C TRP A 189 3.75 9.60 -20.45
N HIS A 190 3.85 9.39 -21.78
CA HIS A 190 3.69 8.08 -22.41
C HIS A 190 4.90 7.64 -23.25
N LYS A 191 5.99 8.41 -23.16
CA LYS A 191 7.25 8.10 -23.85
C LYS A 191 8.25 7.47 -22.92
#